data_7c59d32ba844f3d0f78c8d2ce83f9a7e
#
_entry.id   7c59d32ba844f3d0f78c8d2ce83f9a7e
#
_cell.length_a   1.000
_cell.length_b   1.000
_cell.length_c   1.000
_cell.angle_alpha   90.00
_cell.angle_beta   90.00
_cell.angle_gamma   90.00
#
_symmetry.space_group_name_H-M   'P 1'
#
loop_
_entity.id
_entity.type
_entity.pdbx_description
1 polymer ?
#
loop_
_entity_poly.entity_id
_entity_poly.type
_entity_poly.pdbx_seq_one_letter_code
_entity_poly.pdbx_strand_id
1 'polypeptide(L)'
;YNLGDIFKGVEHYSANPTDDTDFMVSTYAAQLVVKLSEILKKEFLVNDTSSKNKHIKEIQNYIEQNFTRNLNIDDIAEHMFLNKSYISRLFKSETGLTISVYINMRRVMMAKNLLLAGENAMDIFYQCGFSDYTTFYRVFKKYTDMSPEQFKKKHSNI
;
A
#
# COMPACT_ATOMS: atom_id res chain seq x y z
N TYR A 1 -4.85 28.30 23.19
CA TYR A 1 -4.72 27.75 24.56
C TYR A 1 -4.14 26.35 24.47
N ASN A 2 -3.18 26.02 25.33
CA ASN A 2 -2.70 24.65 25.50
C ASN A 2 -3.55 23.93 26.57
N LEU A 3 -3.41 22.59 26.68
CA LEU A 3 -4.15 21.80 27.68
C LEU A 3 -3.94 22.30 29.11
N GLY A 4 -2.72 22.71 29.45
CA GLY A 4 -2.37 23.23 30.78
C GLY A 4 -3.12 24.53 31.15
N ASP A 5 -3.34 25.43 30.18
CA ASP A 5 -4.08 26.65 30.41
C ASP A 5 -5.58 26.38 30.65
N ILE A 6 -6.14 25.39 29.95
CA ILE A 6 -7.54 24.96 30.13
C ILE A 6 -7.73 24.38 31.53
N PHE A 7 -6.84 23.49 31.99
CA PHE A 7 -6.92 22.92 33.35
C PHE A 7 -6.80 23.98 34.45
N LYS A 8 -5.85 24.91 34.31
CA LYS A 8 -5.70 26.03 35.25
C LYS A 8 -6.95 26.91 35.31
N GLY A 9 -7.61 27.11 34.18
CA GLY A 9 -8.88 27.85 34.14
C GLY A 9 -9.97 27.14 34.90
N VAL A 10 -10.15 25.84 34.72
CA VAL A 10 -11.11 25.03 35.46
C VAL A 10 -10.85 25.07 36.99
N GLU A 11 -9.57 24.85 37.39
CA GLU A 11 -9.18 24.91 38.82
C GLU A 11 -9.44 26.28 39.40
N HIS A 12 -9.11 27.37 38.73
CA HIS A 12 -9.29 28.71 39.22
C HIS A 12 -10.74 29.02 39.52
N TYR A 13 -11.65 28.76 38.58
CA TYR A 13 -13.08 29.04 38.77
C TYR A 13 -13.77 28.05 39.70
N SER A 14 -13.33 26.80 39.82
CA SER A 14 -13.83 25.84 40.78
C SER A 14 -13.40 26.17 42.19
N ALA A 15 -12.20 26.72 42.41
CA ALA A 15 -11.70 27.11 43.73
C ALA A 15 -12.25 28.45 44.22
N ASN A 16 -12.62 29.34 43.28
CA ASN A 16 -13.15 30.68 43.57
C ASN A 16 -14.47 30.91 42.87
N PRO A 17 -15.59 30.34 43.41
CA PRO A 17 -16.92 30.46 42.81
C PRO A 17 -17.39 31.90 42.70
N THR A 18 -17.90 32.28 41.54
CA THR A 18 -18.52 33.55 41.22
C THR A 18 -19.87 33.31 40.54
N ASP A 19 -20.69 34.29 40.32
CA ASP A 19 -21.98 34.15 39.62
C ASP A 19 -21.79 33.55 38.19
N ASP A 20 -20.62 33.71 37.59
CA ASP A 20 -20.30 33.19 36.25
C ASP A 20 -19.54 31.83 36.27
N THR A 21 -19.37 31.22 37.46
CA THR A 21 -18.54 30.00 37.59
C THR A 21 -19.00 28.87 36.66
N ASP A 22 -20.30 28.57 36.66
CA ASP A 22 -20.87 27.48 35.85
C ASP A 22 -20.67 27.72 34.37
N PHE A 23 -20.82 28.96 33.92
CA PHE A 23 -20.58 29.36 32.53
C PHE A 23 -19.11 29.21 32.17
N MET A 24 -18.19 29.69 33.00
CA MET A 24 -16.74 29.62 32.76
C MET A 24 -16.24 28.19 32.78
N VAL A 25 -16.64 27.36 33.73
CA VAL A 25 -16.29 25.95 33.82
C VAL A 25 -16.81 25.18 32.58
N SER A 26 -18.05 25.44 32.16
CA SER A 26 -18.63 24.83 30.96
C SER A 26 -17.86 25.22 29.69
N THR A 27 -17.43 26.49 29.62
CA THR A 27 -16.61 26.99 28.49
C THR A 27 -15.27 26.30 28.42
N TYR A 28 -14.56 26.14 29.55
CA TYR A 28 -13.28 25.42 29.59
C TYR A 28 -13.45 23.93 29.31
N ALA A 29 -14.53 23.31 29.80
CA ALA A 29 -14.85 21.92 29.50
C ALA A 29 -15.09 21.69 27.99
N ALA A 30 -15.84 22.60 27.34
CA ALA A 30 -16.04 22.54 25.89
C ALA A 30 -14.72 22.68 25.12
N GLN A 31 -13.83 23.59 25.50
CA GLN A 31 -12.49 23.73 24.91
C GLN A 31 -11.64 22.46 25.10
N LEU A 32 -11.73 21.80 26.25
CA LEU A 32 -11.04 20.56 26.52
C LEU A 32 -11.52 19.44 25.58
N VAL A 33 -12.83 19.29 25.39
CA VAL A 33 -13.42 18.30 24.49
C VAL A 33 -12.93 18.53 23.04
N VAL A 34 -12.95 19.77 22.57
CA VAL A 34 -12.45 20.13 21.23
C VAL A 34 -10.97 19.76 21.10
N LYS A 35 -10.15 20.12 22.09
CA LYS A 35 -8.70 19.85 22.06
C LYS A 35 -8.37 18.36 22.10
N LEU A 36 -9.07 17.59 22.91
CA LEU A 36 -8.93 16.14 22.94
C LEU A 36 -9.34 15.50 21.61
N SER A 37 -10.43 15.98 20.99
CA SER A 37 -10.87 15.47 19.69
C SER A 37 -9.85 15.76 18.58
N GLU A 38 -9.16 16.92 18.60
CA GLU A 38 -8.08 17.24 17.67
C GLU A 38 -6.87 16.28 17.84
N ILE A 39 -6.47 16.01 19.09
CA ILE A 39 -5.35 15.11 19.40
C ILE A 39 -5.68 13.69 18.95
N LEU A 40 -6.84 13.16 19.29
CA LEU A 40 -7.28 11.83 18.91
C LEU A 40 -7.38 11.68 17.38
N LYS A 41 -7.90 12.70 16.70
CA LYS A 41 -7.98 12.71 15.24
C LYS A 41 -6.59 12.68 14.58
N LYS A 42 -5.62 13.41 15.13
CA LYS A 42 -4.23 13.42 14.64
C LYS A 42 -3.56 12.06 14.86
N GLU A 43 -3.69 11.44 16.03
CA GLU A 43 -3.16 10.11 16.32
C GLU A 43 -3.80 9.04 15.43
N PHE A 44 -5.12 9.10 15.23
CA PHE A 44 -5.84 8.15 14.39
C PHE A 44 -5.36 8.22 12.93
N LEU A 45 -5.15 9.41 12.37
CA LEU A 45 -4.64 9.62 11.02
C LEU A 45 -3.18 9.12 10.86
N VAL A 46 -2.32 9.35 11.86
CA VAL A 46 -0.93 8.86 11.85
C VAL A 46 -0.89 7.34 11.89
N ASN A 47 -1.69 6.71 12.74
CA ASN A 47 -1.77 5.27 12.86
C ASN A 47 -2.33 4.60 11.59
N ASP A 48 -3.36 5.19 10.96
CA ASP A 48 -3.94 4.69 9.71
C ASP A 48 -2.93 4.75 8.55
N THR A 49 -2.19 5.84 8.42
CA THR A 49 -1.13 5.98 7.40
C THR A 49 0.02 5.00 7.64
N SER A 50 0.44 4.80 8.88
CA SER A 50 1.48 3.84 9.24
C SER A 50 1.05 2.40 8.94
N SER A 51 -0.18 2.03 9.28
CA SER A 51 -0.75 0.71 9.01
C SER A 51 -0.88 0.45 7.50
N LYS A 52 -1.37 1.42 6.73
CA LYS A 52 -1.46 1.32 5.26
C LYS A 52 -0.10 1.09 4.62
N ASN A 53 0.91 1.87 5.00
CA ASN A 53 2.28 1.72 4.51
C ASN A 53 2.88 0.35 4.86
N LYS A 54 2.58 -0.17 6.03
CA LYS A 54 2.98 -1.51 6.45
C LYS A 54 2.34 -2.58 5.56
N HIS A 55 1.02 -2.53 5.36
CA HIS A 55 0.32 -3.49 4.51
C HIS A 55 0.82 -3.46 3.07
N ILE A 56 1.11 -2.28 2.49
CA ILE A 56 1.65 -2.17 1.14
C ILE A 56 3.01 -2.87 1.02
N LYS A 57 3.92 -2.63 1.96
CA LYS A 57 5.24 -3.30 1.99
C LYS A 57 5.10 -4.81 2.11
N GLU A 58 4.20 -5.28 2.96
CA GLU A 58 3.93 -6.72 3.14
C GLU A 58 3.38 -7.35 1.85
N ILE A 59 2.41 -6.71 1.18
CA ILE A 59 1.88 -7.16 -0.12
C ILE A 59 2.99 -7.23 -1.17
N GLN A 60 3.81 -6.18 -1.28
CA GLN A 60 4.92 -6.15 -2.23
C GLN A 60 5.93 -7.27 -1.94
N ASN A 61 6.34 -7.44 -0.70
CA ASN A 61 7.26 -8.52 -0.30
C ASN A 61 6.70 -9.90 -0.61
N TYR A 62 5.41 -10.13 -0.34
CA TYR A 62 4.76 -11.39 -0.65
C TYR A 62 4.72 -11.66 -2.16
N ILE A 63 4.44 -10.64 -2.97
CA ILE A 63 4.51 -10.75 -4.43
C ILE A 63 5.93 -11.07 -4.89
N GLU A 64 6.96 -10.37 -4.39
CA GLU A 64 8.36 -10.61 -4.75
C GLU A 64 8.82 -12.06 -4.49
N GLN A 65 8.34 -12.66 -3.42
CA GLN A 65 8.67 -14.04 -3.06
C GLN A 65 7.87 -15.07 -3.86
N ASN A 66 6.77 -14.67 -4.52
CA ASN A 66 5.80 -15.62 -5.05
C ASN A 66 5.35 -15.37 -6.51
N PHE A 67 5.83 -14.32 -7.19
CA PHE A 67 5.35 -13.95 -8.54
C PHE A 67 5.64 -15.01 -9.61
N THR A 68 6.59 -15.90 -9.38
CA THR A 68 6.96 -16.99 -10.31
C THR A 68 6.02 -18.18 -10.24
N ARG A 69 5.14 -18.24 -9.28
CA ARG A 69 4.08 -19.26 -9.19
C ARG A 69 2.72 -18.70 -9.62
N ASN A 70 1.70 -19.54 -9.67
CA ASN A 70 0.33 -19.11 -10.00
C ASN A 70 -0.27 -18.28 -8.86
N LEU A 71 0.25 -17.05 -8.71
CA LEU A 71 -0.16 -16.12 -7.67
C LEU A 71 -1.36 -15.29 -8.14
N ASN A 72 -2.39 -15.23 -7.31
CA ASN A 72 -3.57 -14.41 -7.49
C ASN A 72 -3.85 -13.53 -6.26
N ILE A 73 -4.84 -12.65 -6.35
CA ILE A 73 -5.17 -11.72 -5.25
C ILE A 73 -5.79 -12.45 -4.05
N ASP A 74 -6.43 -13.60 -4.25
CA ASP A 74 -7.04 -14.38 -3.17
C ASP A 74 -5.95 -14.98 -2.27
N ASP A 75 -4.83 -15.46 -2.86
CA ASP A 75 -3.66 -15.94 -2.12
C ASP A 75 -3.05 -14.84 -1.24
N ILE A 76 -3.01 -13.62 -1.74
CA ILE A 76 -2.50 -12.46 -0.98
C ILE A 76 -3.47 -12.11 0.15
N ALA A 77 -4.77 -12.12 -0.12
CA ALA A 77 -5.79 -11.79 0.84
C ALA A 77 -5.80 -12.80 2.02
N GLU A 78 -5.66 -14.08 1.71
CA GLU A 78 -5.55 -15.16 2.69
C GLU A 78 -4.27 -15.01 3.53
N HIS A 79 -3.12 -14.79 2.89
CA HIS A 79 -1.84 -14.58 3.60
C HIS A 79 -1.88 -13.39 4.56
N MET A 80 -2.50 -12.30 4.13
CA MET A 80 -2.59 -11.06 4.91
C MET A 80 -3.72 -11.08 5.95
N PHE A 81 -4.60 -12.10 5.95
CA PHE A 81 -5.85 -12.13 6.73
C PHE A 81 -6.71 -10.87 6.52
N LEU A 82 -6.72 -10.36 5.28
CA LEU A 82 -7.44 -9.14 4.90
C LEU A 82 -8.44 -9.39 3.78
N ASN A 83 -9.45 -8.52 3.69
CA ASN A 83 -10.44 -8.60 2.63
C ASN A 83 -9.83 -8.23 1.27
N LYS A 84 -10.08 -9.05 0.24
CA LYS A 84 -9.63 -8.88 -1.15
C LYS A 84 -9.95 -7.50 -1.72
N SER A 85 -11.17 -7.00 -1.47
CA SER A 85 -11.60 -5.69 -1.98
C SER A 85 -10.85 -4.55 -1.29
N TYR A 86 -10.52 -4.70 0.00
CA TYR A 86 -9.70 -3.75 0.74
C TYR A 86 -8.27 -3.70 0.15
N ILE A 87 -7.61 -4.87 0.02
CA ILE A 87 -6.26 -5.00 -0.54
C ILE A 87 -6.19 -4.39 -1.95
N SER A 88 -7.16 -4.71 -2.80
CA SER A 88 -7.20 -4.22 -4.18
C SER A 88 -7.28 -2.69 -4.25
N ARG A 89 -8.14 -2.07 -3.43
CA ARG A 89 -8.28 -0.61 -3.36
C ARG A 89 -7.05 0.04 -2.75
N LEU A 90 -6.57 -0.50 -1.63
CA LEU A 90 -5.40 0.02 -0.93
C LEU A 90 -4.17 0.00 -1.86
N PHE A 91 -3.89 -1.14 -2.49
CA PHE A 91 -2.74 -1.26 -3.38
C PHE A 91 -2.81 -0.29 -4.56
N LYS A 92 -4.00 -0.16 -5.18
CA LYS A 92 -4.20 0.76 -6.30
C LYS A 92 -4.09 2.23 -5.88
N SER A 93 -4.62 2.62 -4.72
CA SER A 93 -4.54 4.00 -4.23
C SER A 93 -3.10 4.42 -3.90
N GLU A 94 -2.30 3.52 -3.34
CA GLU A 94 -0.95 3.83 -2.88
C GLU A 94 0.11 3.68 -3.98
N THR A 95 -0.08 2.74 -4.93
CA THR A 95 0.92 2.46 -5.98
C THR A 95 0.50 2.96 -7.37
N GLY A 96 -0.75 3.34 -7.56
CA GLY A 96 -1.33 3.66 -8.88
C GLY A 96 -1.60 2.43 -9.77
N LEU A 97 -1.22 1.23 -9.34
CA LEU A 97 -1.28 0.00 -10.12
C LEU A 97 -2.23 -1.02 -9.48
N THR A 98 -2.87 -1.84 -10.32
CA THR A 98 -3.52 -3.04 -9.79
C THR A 98 -2.48 -4.11 -9.45
N ILE A 99 -2.80 -5.00 -8.50
CA ILE A 99 -1.93 -6.12 -8.12
C ILE A 99 -1.56 -6.98 -9.32
N SER A 100 -2.51 -7.31 -10.20
CA SER A 100 -2.24 -8.10 -11.41
C SER A 100 -1.27 -7.40 -12.38
N VAL A 101 -1.37 -6.08 -12.52
CA VAL A 101 -0.43 -5.29 -13.32
C VAL A 101 0.95 -5.34 -12.70
N TYR A 102 1.07 -5.19 -11.38
CA TYR A 102 2.33 -5.25 -10.66
C TYR A 102 3.00 -6.64 -10.79
N ILE A 103 2.25 -7.72 -10.58
CA ILE A 103 2.75 -9.10 -10.79
C ILE A 103 3.28 -9.27 -12.21
N ASN A 104 2.51 -8.87 -13.23
CA ASN A 104 2.93 -8.98 -14.63
C ASN A 104 4.20 -8.17 -14.94
N MET A 105 4.34 -6.98 -14.36
CA MET A 105 5.57 -6.18 -14.50
C MET A 105 6.79 -6.93 -13.94
N ARG A 106 6.66 -7.58 -12.77
CA ARG A 106 7.75 -8.37 -12.17
C ARG A 106 8.13 -9.57 -13.03
N ARG A 107 7.12 -10.30 -13.54
CA ARG A 107 7.32 -11.43 -14.46
C ARG A 107 8.02 -11.02 -15.75
N VAL A 108 7.60 -9.92 -16.36
CA VAL A 108 8.24 -9.40 -17.59
C VAL A 108 9.67 -8.93 -17.30
N MET A 109 9.94 -8.31 -16.15
CA MET A 109 11.29 -7.91 -15.78
C MET A 109 12.21 -9.13 -15.63
N MET A 110 11.77 -10.20 -15.00
CA MET A 110 12.49 -11.46 -14.92
C MET A 110 12.75 -12.05 -16.32
N ALA A 111 11.71 -12.08 -17.16
CA ALA A 111 11.83 -12.59 -18.52
C ALA A 111 12.87 -11.81 -19.36
N LYS A 112 12.90 -10.47 -19.24
CA LYS A 112 13.93 -9.65 -19.89
C LYS A 112 15.33 -10.04 -19.45
N ASN A 113 15.55 -10.26 -18.16
CA ASN A 113 16.87 -10.65 -17.65
C ASN A 113 17.29 -12.04 -18.18
N LEU A 114 16.37 -13.01 -18.21
CA LEU A 114 16.66 -14.35 -18.74
C LEU A 114 16.95 -14.33 -20.26
N LEU A 115 16.19 -13.54 -21.04
CA LEU A 115 16.44 -13.35 -22.47
C LEU A 115 17.81 -12.71 -22.74
N LEU A 116 18.21 -11.73 -21.92
CA LEU A 116 19.53 -11.10 -21.99
C LEU A 116 20.66 -12.07 -21.58
N ALA A 117 20.38 -13.02 -20.69
CA ALA A 117 21.29 -14.09 -20.34
C ALA A 117 21.42 -15.18 -21.42
N GLY A 118 20.66 -15.05 -22.52
CA GLY A 118 20.72 -15.97 -23.65
C GLY A 118 19.67 -17.07 -23.66
N GLU A 119 18.81 -17.15 -22.63
CA GLU A 119 17.73 -18.13 -22.54
C GLU A 119 16.72 -17.99 -23.68
N ASN A 120 15.99 -19.07 -24.01
CA ASN A 120 14.96 -19.06 -25.04
C ASN A 120 13.60 -18.71 -24.49
N ALA A 121 12.80 -17.95 -25.24
CA ALA A 121 11.48 -17.52 -24.83
C ALA A 121 10.52 -18.68 -24.49
N MET A 122 10.63 -19.79 -25.24
CA MET A 122 9.82 -21.00 -25.00
C MET A 122 10.21 -21.75 -23.72
N ASP A 123 11.40 -21.52 -23.19
CA ASP A 123 11.91 -22.23 -22.00
C ASP A 123 11.66 -21.41 -20.72
N ILE A 124 11.58 -20.08 -20.83
CA ILE A 124 11.52 -19.19 -19.68
C ILE A 124 10.10 -18.80 -19.24
N PHE A 125 9.08 -18.94 -20.09
CA PHE A 125 7.74 -18.43 -19.75
C PHE A 125 7.21 -19.05 -18.45
N TYR A 126 7.42 -20.34 -18.28
CA TYR A 126 6.98 -21.05 -17.07
C TYR A 126 7.80 -20.63 -15.84
N GLN A 127 9.11 -20.45 -15.98
CA GLN A 127 9.98 -19.94 -14.91
C GLN A 127 9.56 -18.54 -14.44
N CYS A 128 9.04 -17.72 -15.37
CA CYS A 128 8.53 -16.39 -15.05
C CYS A 128 7.11 -16.39 -14.45
N GLY A 129 6.50 -17.57 -14.25
CA GLY A 129 5.18 -17.71 -13.61
C GLY A 129 3.99 -17.60 -14.56
N PHE A 130 4.18 -17.73 -15.86
CA PHE A 130 3.08 -17.80 -16.82
C PHE A 130 2.63 -19.24 -17.04
N SER A 131 1.31 -19.46 -17.09
CA SER A 131 0.72 -20.78 -17.30
C SER A 131 0.87 -21.29 -18.73
N ASP A 132 0.95 -20.38 -19.69
CA ASP A 132 1.08 -20.69 -21.12
C ASP A 132 1.86 -19.63 -21.88
N TYR A 133 2.44 -20.05 -23.02
CA TYR A 133 3.27 -19.16 -23.86
C TYR A 133 2.46 -18.04 -24.51
N THR A 134 1.21 -18.25 -24.85
CA THR A 134 0.36 -17.25 -25.52
C THR A 134 0.12 -16.05 -24.58
N THR A 135 -0.20 -16.33 -23.32
CA THR A 135 -0.36 -15.30 -22.27
C THR A 135 0.96 -14.57 -22.02
N PHE A 136 2.07 -15.31 -21.90
CA PHE A 136 3.41 -14.73 -21.78
C PHE A 136 3.73 -13.77 -22.93
N TYR A 137 3.59 -14.25 -24.18
CA TYR A 137 3.88 -13.46 -25.38
C TYR A 137 3.08 -12.14 -25.41
N ARG A 138 1.76 -12.25 -25.18
CA ARG A 138 0.86 -11.09 -25.17
C ARG A 138 1.23 -10.08 -24.09
N VAL A 139 1.50 -10.56 -22.89
CA VAL A 139 1.88 -9.69 -21.77
C VAL A 139 3.25 -9.08 -22.02
N PHE A 140 4.23 -9.86 -22.41
CA PHE A 140 5.59 -9.37 -22.71
C PHE A 140 5.57 -8.28 -23.79
N LYS A 141 4.87 -8.53 -24.91
CA LYS A 141 4.73 -7.54 -26.00
C LYS A 141 4.01 -6.27 -25.53
N LYS A 142 2.99 -6.38 -24.67
CA LYS A 142 2.29 -5.21 -24.10
C LYS A 142 3.22 -4.29 -23.30
N TYR A 143 4.19 -4.86 -22.57
CA TYR A 143 5.08 -4.08 -21.70
C TYR A 143 6.40 -3.65 -22.36
N THR A 144 6.77 -4.25 -23.49
CA THR A 144 8.05 -4.00 -24.14
C THR A 144 7.93 -3.49 -25.58
N ASP A 145 6.70 -3.48 -26.12
CA ASP A 145 6.37 -3.19 -27.53
C ASP A 145 7.05 -4.13 -28.53
N MET A 146 7.67 -5.22 -28.06
CA MET A 146 8.39 -6.22 -28.85
C MET A 146 7.98 -7.62 -28.48
N SER A 147 8.11 -8.58 -29.43
CA SER A 147 8.08 -9.99 -29.03
C SER A 147 9.31 -10.39 -28.22
N PRO A 148 9.24 -11.47 -27.42
CA PRO A 148 10.40 -11.98 -26.70
C PRO A 148 11.63 -12.22 -27.60
N GLU A 149 11.40 -12.80 -28.79
CA GLU A 149 12.45 -13.09 -29.78
C GLU A 149 13.04 -11.79 -30.37
N GLN A 150 12.17 -10.81 -30.70
CA GLN A 150 12.64 -9.50 -31.17
C GLN A 150 13.47 -8.79 -30.09
N PHE A 151 13.02 -8.86 -28.84
CA PHE A 151 13.72 -8.28 -27.70
C PHE A 151 15.10 -8.93 -27.53
N LYS A 152 15.16 -10.26 -27.53
CA LYS A 152 16.42 -11.01 -27.46
C LYS A 152 17.37 -10.62 -28.59
N LYS A 153 16.92 -10.70 -29.86
CA LYS A 153 17.72 -10.39 -31.02
C LYS A 153 18.30 -8.96 -31.00
N LYS A 154 17.48 -8.00 -30.58
CA LYS A 154 17.88 -6.59 -30.49
C LYS A 154 18.98 -6.34 -29.45
N HIS A 155 19.00 -7.11 -28.36
CA HIS A 155 19.91 -6.89 -27.23
C HIS A 155 21.01 -7.95 -27.10
N SER A 156 21.00 -9.03 -27.90
CA SER A 156 22.06 -10.04 -27.92
C SER A 156 23.26 -9.65 -28.84
N ASN A 157 23.20 -8.50 -29.53
CA ASN A 157 24.25 -8.01 -30.42
C ASN A 157 25.13 -6.93 -29.73
N ILE A 158 25.16 -6.93 -28.41
CA ILE A 158 26.07 -6.13 -27.58
C ILE A 158 27.01 -7.10 -26.86
#